data_8a6b3b1e6ff236f19c95f7237d1e1bd0
#
_entry.id   8a6b3b1e6ff236f19c95f7237d1e1bd0
#
_cell.length_a   1.000
_cell.length_b   1.000
_cell.length_c   1.000
_cell.angle_alpha   90.00
_cell.angle_beta   90.00
_cell.angle_gamma   90.00
#
_symmetry.space_group_name_H-M   'P 1'
#
loop_
_entity.id
_entity.type
_entity.pdbx_description
1 polymer ?
#
loop_
_entity_poly.entity_id
_entity_poly.type
_entity_poly.pdbx_seq_one_letter_code
_entity_poly.pdbx_strand_id
1 'polypeptide(L)'
;MVISVEKEFSLYDFSGSNAITHEGIAKHFRNVKSWQAIAELIWNGFDAGASDVRVSITETPAGGTEYLTVLDNGSGIEFRESSNNFKRFNDSLKVASYDTHGSQGRGRLAFSQICNHAEWYTRHLGEDALITVTSSNLSKVSGKQIKSDDTHPLLAPYTTGTCVELKNFKSNLPYTDSLASDFSKEFGGHFILKPHRSLWLNCVKILPQEHLEFKKL
;
A
#
# COMPACT_ATOMS: atom_id res chain seq x y z
N MET A 1 -36.10 -16.53 -29.90
CA MET A 1 -36.31 -15.78 -28.66
C MET A 1 -35.25 -16.24 -27.69
N VAL A 2 -34.12 -15.54 -27.68
CA VAL A 2 -33.00 -15.89 -26.79
C VAL A 2 -33.19 -15.10 -25.52
N ILE A 3 -33.54 -15.78 -24.43
CA ILE A 3 -33.61 -15.17 -23.10
C ILE A 3 -32.19 -15.07 -22.60
N SER A 4 -31.59 -13.89 -22.67
CA SER A 4 -30.34 -13.58 -21.97
C SER A 4 -30.67 -13.50 -20.48
N VAL A 5 -30.25 -14.54 -19.75
CA VAL A 5 -30.22 -14.49 -18.29
C VAL A 5 -29.06 -13.60 -17.92
N GLU A 6 -29.33 -12.33 -17.64
CA GLU A 6 -28.39 -11.47 -16.94
C GLU A 6 -28.14 -12.09 -15.56
N LYS A 7 -26.95 -12.66 -15.40
CA LYS A 7 -26.49 -13.12 -14.10
C LYS A 7 -26.30 -11.86 -13.24
N GLU A 8 -27.24 -11.58 -12.34
CA GLU A 8 -27.03 -10.59 -11.28
C GLU A 8 -25.75 -10.95 -10.53
N PHE A 9 -24.68 -10.19 -10.78
CA PHE A 9 -23.48 -10.31 -10.00
C PHE A 9 -23.76 -9.70 -8.61
N SER A 10 -24.07 -10.56 -7.65
CA SER A 10 -24.07 -10.17 -6.25
C SER A 10 -22.65 -9.79 -5.87
N LEU A 11 -22.42 -8.50 -5.58
CA LEU A 11 -21.15 -8.00 -5.07
C LEU A 11 -20.90 -8.62 -3.69
N TYR A 12 -19.67 -9.08 -3.48
CA TYR A 12 -19.27 -9.76 -2.24
C TYR A 12 -18.73 -8.74 -1.23
N ASP A 13 -19.35 -8.68 -0.05
CA ASP A 13 -18.88 -7.92 1.11
C ASP A 13 -18.12 -8.84 2.06
N PHE A 14 -17.00 -8.39 2.57
CA PHE A 14 -16.20 -9.10 3.55
C PHE A 14 -15.76 -8.19 4.70
N SER A 15 -15.62 -8.76 5.88
CA SER A 15 -15.11 -8.08 7.05
C SER A 15 -14.24 -9.02 7.86
N GLY A 16 -13.25 -8.45 8.54
CA GLY A 16 -12.36 -9.19 9.40
C GLY A 16 -11.94 -8.37 10.61
N SER A 17 -11.42 -9.05 11.61
CA SER A 17 -10.80 -8.42 12.77
C SER A 17 -9.35 -8.88 12.87
N ASN A 18 -8.45 -7.95 13.21
CA ASN A 18 -7.07 -8.27 13.53
C ASN A 18 -7.00 -8.94 14.91
N ALA A 19 -6.12 -9.93 15.05
CA ALA A 19 -5.89 -10.61 16.32
C ALA A 19 -5.21 -9.73 17.39
N ILE A 20 -4.66 -8.56 16.98
CA ILE A 20 -4.00 -7.61 17.87
C ILE A 20 -4.95 -6.49 18.24
N THR A 21 -4.93 -6.08 19.51
CA THR A 21 -5.73 -4.95 19.99
C THR A 21 -5.27 -3.63 19.37
N HIS A 22 -6.20 -2.67 19.25
CA HIS A 22 -5.90 -1.32 18.79
C HIS A 22 -4.71 -0.69 19.55
N GLU A 23 -4.66 -0.83 20.86
CA GLU A 23 -3.57 -0.32 21.71
C GLU A 23 -2.22 -0.99 21.39
N GLY A 24 -2.22 -2.29 21.15
CA GLY A 24 -1.02 -3.03 20.77
C GLY A 24 -0.43 -2.54 19.45
N ILE A 25 -1.29 -2.27 18.45
CA ILE A 25 -0.89 -1.71 17.17
C ILE A 25 -0.35 -0.28 17.35
N ALA A 26 -1.09 0.57 18.06
CA ALA A 26 -0.68 1.96 18.31
C ALA A 26 0.67 2.05 19.05
N LYS A 27 0.90 1.17 20.03
CA LYS A 27 2.18 1.08 20.77
C LYS A 27 3.33 0.65 19.85
N HIS A 28 3.08 -0.31 18.95
CA HIS A 28 4.09 -0.83 18.02
C HIS A 28 4.60 0.27 17.07
N PHE A 29 3.71 1.12 16.58
CA PHE A 29 4.07 2.17 15.60
C PHE A 29 4.37 3.54 16.21
N ARG A 30 4.37 3.69 17.54
CA ARG A 30 4.52 5.00 18.24
C ARG A 30 5.68 5.85 17.74
N ASN A 31 6.80 5.24 17.36
CA ASN A 31 8.02 5.92 16.94
C ASN A 31 8.27 5.86 15.42
N VAL A 32 7.29 5.40 14.65
CA VAL A 32 7.42 5.33 13.19
C VAL A 32 7.34 6.74 12.60
N LYS A 33 8.35 7.13 11.84
CA LYS A 33 8.39 8.41 11.11
C LYS A 33 7.44 8.35 9.91
N SER A 34 7.00 9.52 9.43
CA SER A 34 6.05 9.60 8.30
C SER A 34 6.57 8.87 7.05
N TRP A 35 7.85 9.07 6.69
CA TRP A 35 8.44 8.40 5.55
C TRP A 35 8.48 6.86 5.70
N GLN A 36 8.68 6.35 6.93
CA GLN A 36 8.69 4.90 7.19
C GLN A 36 7.29 4.30 7.02
N ALA A 37 6.24 5.01 7.46
CA ALA A 37 4.87 4.57 7.24
C ALA A 37 4.52 4.47 5.74
N ILE A 38 5.04 5.38 4.91
CA ILE A 38 4.88 5.33 3.46
C ILE A 38 5.75 4.20 2.87
N ALA A 39 6.99 4.04 3.35
CA ALA A 39 7.91 3.01 2.88
C ALA A 39 7.33 1.59 3.07
N GLU A 40 6.60 1.34 4.15
CA GLU A 40 5.90 0.06 4.36
C GLU A 40 4.87 -0.25 3.24
N LEU A 41 4.17 0.77 2.75
CA LEU A 41 3.24 0.59 1.63
C LEU A 41 3.98 0.34 0.32
N ILE A 42 5.12 1.01 0.11
CA ILE A 42 5.99 0.80 -1.05
C ILE A 42 6.55 -0.64 -1.04
N TRP A 43 7.05 -1.10 0.11
CA TRP A 43 7.53 -2.48 0.28
C TRP A 43 6.45 -3.51 0.00
N ASN A 44 5.19 -3.26 0.42
CA ASN A 44 4.07 -4.14 0.10
C ASN A 44 3.86 -4.29 -1.42
N GLY A 45 4.01 -3.20 -2.18
CA GLY A 45 3.97 -3.24 -3.65
C GLY A 45 5.09 -4.10 -4.23
N PHE A 46 6.34 -3.90 -3.80
CA PHE A 46 7.46 -4.71 -4.26
C PHE A 46 7.35 -6.18 -3.84
N ASP A 47 6.81 -6.46 -2.67
CA ASP A 47 6.54 -7.81 -2.17
C ASP A 47 5.41 -8.50 -2.95
N ALA A 48 4.45 -7.73 -3.51
CA ALA A 48 3.44 -8.21 -4.44
C ALA A 48 3.99 -8.42 -5.88
N GLY A 49 5.31 -8.30 -6.06
CA GLY A 49 5.97 -8.52 -7.35
C GLY A 49 5.95 -7.30 -8.28
N ALA A 50 5.62 -6.12 -7.78
CA ALA A 50 5.62 -4.92 -8.61
C ALA A 50 7.00 -4.60 -9.18
N SER A 51 7.02 -4.17 -10.43
CA SER A 51 8.19 -3.57 -11.09
C SER A 51 8.19 -2.05 -11.02
N ASP A 52 7.02 -1.44 -10.81
CA ASP A 52 6.85 0.02 -10.74
C ASP A 52 5.94 0.36 -9.55
N VAL A 53 6.43 1.23 -8.67
CA VAL A 53 5.66 1.79 -7.56
C VAL A 53 5.70 3.31 -7.66
N ARG A 54 4.54 3.96 -7.51
CA ARG A 54 4.38 5.41 -7.65
C ARG A 54 3.72 6.00 -6.42
N VAL A 55 4.40 6.94 -5.80
CA VAL A 55 3.88 7.76 -4.69
C VAL A 55 3.52 9.13 -5.23
N SER A 56 2.27 9.55 -5.02
CA SER A 56 1.83 10.89 -5.38
C SER A 56 1.22 11.57 -4.16
N ILE A 57 1.64 12.81 -3.91
CA ILE A 57 1.18 13.65 -2.80
C ILE A 57 0.42 14.82 -3.41
N THR A 58 -0.83 14.98 -3.00
CA THR A 58 -1.66 16.14 -3.37
C THR A 58 -1.75 17.06 -2.17
N GLU A 59 -1.48 18.34 -2.42
CA GLU A 59 -1.52 19.39 -1.40
C GLU A 59 -2.78 20.22 -1.53
N THR A 60 -3.30 20.68 -0.41
CA THR A 60 -4.36 21.69 -0.37
C THR A 60 -3.81 23.05 -0.82
N PRO A 61 -4.66 24.00 -1.25
CA PRO A 61 -4.22 25.37 -1.57
C PRO A 61 -3.48 26.08 -0.42
N ALA A 62 -3.69 25.66 0.82
CA ALA A 62 -3.00 26.19 2.01
C ALA A 62 -1.67 25.49 2.32
N GLY A 63 -1.19 24.58 1.46
CA GLY A 63 0.07 23.86 1.61
C GLY A 63 0.02 22.67 2.58
N GLY A 64 -1.17 22.20 2.96
CA GLY A 64 -1.34 20.99 3.76
C GLY A 64 -1.46 19.75 2.86
N THR A 65 -1.17 18.56 3.40
CA THR A 65 -1.39 17.31 2.68
C THR A 65 -2.88 16.99 2.62
N GLU A 66 -3.45 16.93 1.41
CA GLU A 66 -4.84 16.57 1.18
C GLU A 66 -5.01 15.06 1.16
N TYR A 67 -4.31 14.40 0.24
CA TYR A 67 -4.24 12.94 0.17
C TYR A 67 -2.89 12.48 -0.40
N LEU A 68 -2.56 11.22 -0.18
CA LEU A 68 -1.40 10.54 -0.73
C LEU A 68 -1.86 9.24 -1.37
N THR A 69 -1.35 8.93 -2.56
CA THR A 69 -1.54 7.62 -3.18
C THR A 69 -0.23 6.87 -3.30
N VAL A 70 -0.29 5.56 -3.07
CA VAL A 70 0.77 4.60 -3.41
C VAL A 70 0.18 3.61 -4.38
N LEU A 71 0.60 3.68 -5.63
CA LEU A 71 0.16 2.81 -6.71
C LEU A 71 1.26 1.80 -7.04
N ASP A 72 0.92 0.53 -7.14
CA ASP A 72 1.80 -0.53 -7.61
C ASP A 72 1.15 -1.33 -8.75
N ASN A 73 1.97 -1.91 -9.60
CA ASN A 73 1.58 -2.83 -10.67
C ASN A 73 1.83 -4.30 -10.31
N GLY A 74 1.78 -4.63 -9.03
CA GLY A 74 1.94 -5.99 -8.53
C GLY A 74 0.76 -6.90 -8.81
N SER A 75 0.70 -8.04 -8.14
CA SER A 75 -0.36 -9.05 -8.32
C SER A 75 -1.73 -8.62 -7.81
N GLY A 76 -1.82 -7.49 -7.08
CA GLY A 76 -3.01 -7.11 -6.35
C GLY A 76 -3.21 -7.94 -5.08
N ILE A 77 -4.32 -7.69 -4.40
CA ILE A 77 -4.71 -8.39 -3.16
C ILE A 77 -5.82 -9.38 -3.50
N GLU A 78 -5.54 -10.65 -3.28
CA GLU A 78 -6.56 -11.70 -3.36
C GLU A 78 -7.57 -11.53 -2.22
N PHE A 79 -8.82 -11.24 -2.54
CA PHE A 79 -9.84 -10.93 -1.54
C PHE A 79 -10.95 -12.00 -1.43
N ARG A 80 -11.09 -12.92 -2.38
CA ARG A 80 -12.12 -13.98 -2.33
C ARG A 80 -11.77 -15.13 -1.39
N GLU A 81 -10.54 -15.62 -1.43
CA GLU A 81 -10.07 -16.63 -0.46
C GLU A 81 -9.62 -15.99 0.86
N SER A 82 -9.51 -14.72 0.89
CA SER A 82 -8.86 -13.90 1.89
C SER A 82 -9.73 -13.55 3.09
N SER A 83 -10.92 -14.12 3.22
CA SER A 83 -11.53 -14.13 4.57
C SER A 83 -10.52 -14.67 5.62
N ASN A 84 -9.57 -15.51 5.22
CA ASN A 84 -8.40 -15.91 6.03
C ASN A 84 -7.20 -14.93 5.90
N ASN A 85 -6.90 -14.37 4.72
CA ASN A 85 -5.77 -13.45 4.52
C ASN A 85 -6.06 -12.06 5.09
N PHE A 86 -7.31 -11.60 5.05
CA PHE A 86 -7.75 -10.38 5.72
C PHE A 86 -7.93 -10.56 7.22
N LYS A 87 -8.40 -11.69 7.70
CA LYS A 87 -8.36 -12.07 9.13
C LYS A 87 -6.92 -12.17 9.65
N ARG A 88 -5.99 -12.52 8.77
CA ARG A 88 -4.54 -12.56 9.01
C ARG A 88 -3.83 -11.30 8.53
N PHE A 89 -4.44 -10.14 8.70
CA PHE A 89 -3.76 -8.86 8.42
C PHE A 89 -2.43 -8.73 9.19
N ASN A 90 -2.22 -9.60 10.16
CA ASN A 90 -1.00 -9.76 10.94
C ASN A 90 -0.24 -11.06 10.68
N ASP A 91 -0.87 -12.05 10.07
CA ASP A 91 -0.20 -13.31 9.75
C ASP A 91 0.26 -13.26 8.29
N SER A 92 1.52 -13.01 8.10
CA SER A 92 2.12 -13.08 6.80
C SER A 92 2.20 -14.53 6.34
N LEU A 93 1.44 -14.91 5.32
CA LEU A 93 1.72 -16.10 4.51
C LEU A 93 3.12 -16.04 3.86
N LYS A 94 3.81 -14.92 4.01
CA LYS A 94 5.15 -14.61 3.51
C LYS A 94 6.29 -15.23 4.31
N VAL A 95 6.01 -15.98 5.39
CA VAL A 95 7.04 -16.66 6.20
C VAL A 95 7.88 -17.64 5.40
N ALA A 96 7.46 -18.03 4.20
CA ALA A 96 8.14 -19.06 3.40
C ALA A 96 9.02 -18.51 2.26
N SER A 97 9.09 -17.20 1.99
CA SER A 97 9.95 -16.67 0.93
C SER A 97 11.06 -15.79 1.50
N TYR A 98 12.31 -16.18 1.24
CA TYR A 98 13.53 -15.44 1.64
C TYR A 98 13.63 -14.03 1.02
N ASP A 99 12.67 -13.60 0.19
CA ASP A 99 12.74 -12.40 -0.65
C ASP A 99 11.76 -11.29 -0.20
N THR A 100 11.03 -11.48 0.92
CA THR A 100 10.03 -10.52 1.40
C THR A 100 10.55 -9.70 2.59
N HIS A 101 10.41 -8.36 2.53
CA HIS A 101 10.91 -7.43 3.57
C HIS A 101 10.03 -7.41 4.83
N GLY A 102 8.77 -7.76 4.74
CA GLY A 102 7.79 -7.70 5.83
C GLY A 102 7.46 -9.05 6.46
N SER A 103 8.13 -9.44 7.56
CA SER A 103 7.91 -10.73 8.22
C SER A 103 6.62 -10.82 9.06
N GLN A 104 5.90 -9.72 9.33
CA GLN A 104 4.82 -9.69 10.33
C GLN A 104 3.46 -9.15 9.84
N GLY A 105 3.31 -8.78 8.56
CA GLY A 105 2.04 -8.26 8.01
C GLY A 105 1.49 -6.99 8.67
N ARG A 106 2.23 -6.39 9.60
CA ARG A 106 1.81 -5.24 10.40
C ARG A 106 2.09 -3.91 9.71
N GLY A 107 3.08 -3.85 8.83
CA GLY A 107 3.58 -2.62 8.21
C GLY A 107 2.48 -1.81 7.53
N ARG A 108 1.50 -2.47 6.91
CA ARG A 108 0.35 -1.80 6.27
C ARG A 108 -0.50 -0.96 7.22
N LEU A 109 -0.45 -1.19 8.55
CA LEU A 109 -1.16 -0.39 9.56
C LEU A 109 -0.35 0.82 10.05
N ALA A 110 0.91 0.96 9.62
CA ALA A 110 1.76 2.09 9.97
C ALA A 110 1.17 3.44 9.51
N PHE A 111 0.31 3.44 8.47
CA PHE A 111 -0.42 4.63 8.03
C PHE A 111 -1.13 5.36 9.19
N SER A 112 -1.59 4.62 10.21
CA SER A 112 -2.30 5.17 11.35
C SER A 112 -1.50 6.18 12.17
N GLN A 113 -0.19 6.25 11.98
CA GLN A 113 0.66 7.29 12.59
C GLN A 113 0.55 8.62 11.87
N ILE A 114 0.27 8.61 10.56
CA ILE A 114 0.29 9.81 9.72
C ILE A 114 -1.11 10.30 9.34
N CYS A 115 -2.09 9.40 9.20
CA CYS A 115 -3.44 9.78 8.79
C CYS A 115 -4.51 8.93 9.49
N ASN A 116 -5.78 9.30 9.31
CA ASN A 116 -6.91 8.66 9.98
C ASN A 116 -7.66 7.66 9.09
N HIS A 117 -7.42 7.68 7.78
CA HIS A 117 -8.20 6.90 6.83
C HIS A 117 -7.31 6.36 5.72
N ALA A 118 -7.43 5.07 5.45
CA ALA A 118 -6.73 4.41 4.37
C ALA A 118 -7.68 3.52 3.58
N GLU A 119 -7.59 3.61 2.26
CA GLU A 119 -8.36 2.84 1.29
C GLU A 119 -7.40 2.11 0.36
N TRP A 120 -7.57 0.79 0.20
CA TRP A 120 -6.87 -0.03 -0.78
C TRP A 120 -7.84 -0.38 -1.89
N TYR A 121 -7.67 0.22 -3.06
CA TYR A 121 -8.27 -0.24 -4.30
C TYR A 121 -7.34 -1.28 -4.88
N THR A 122 -7.83 -2.47 -5.15
CA THR A 122 -7.01 -3.57 -5.65
C THR A 122 -7.69 -4.27 -6.80
N ARG A 123 -6.89 -4.69 -7.78
CA ARG A 123 -7.30 -5.50 -8.91
C ARG A 123 -6.49 -6.79 -8.89
N HIS A 124 -7.20 -7.92 -8.77
CA HIS A 124 -6.62 -9.25 -8.74
C HIS A 124 -7.43 -10.20 -9.62
N LEU A 125 -6.77 -10.89 -10.57
CA LEU A 125 -7.41 -11.83 -11.51
C LEU A 125 -8.65 -11.27 -12.22
N GLY A 126 -8.63 -9.98 -12.58
CA GLY A 126 -9.73 -9.31 -13.29
C GLY A 126 -10.91 -8.88 -12.40
N GLU A 127 -10.77 -9.01 -11.09
CA GLU A 127 -11.77 -8.58 -10.11
C GLU A 127 -11.23 -7.42 -9.28
N ASP A 128 -12.10 -6.46 -8.99
CA ASP A 128 -11.77 -5.26 -8.23
C ASP A 128 -12.40 -5.28 -6.83
N ALA A 129 -11.67 -4.80 -5.84
CA ALA A 129 -12.16 -4.63 -4.49
C ALA A 129 -11.66 -3.33 -3.86
N LEU A 130 -12.44 -2.81 -2.94
CA LEU A 130 -12.10 -1.71 -2.05
C LEU A 130 -12.05 -2.20 -0.61
N ILE A 131 -10.95 -1.91 0.07
CA ILE A 131 -10.73 -2.26 1.47
C ILE A 131 -10.49 -0.97 2.23
N THR A 132 -11.15 -0.81 3.38
CA THR A 132 -11.09 0.40 4.19
C THR A 132 -10.66 0.08 5.61
N VAL A 133 -9.72 0.88 6.14
CA VAL A 133 -9.27 0.83 7.53
C VAL A 133 -9.19 2.24 8.08
N THR A 134 -9.66 2.43 9.31
CA THR A 134 -9.57 3.72 10.02
C THR A 134 -8.62 3.63 11.21
N SER A 135 -7.92 4.72 11.50
CA SER A 135 -7.00 4.77 12.65
C SER A 135 -7.70 4.68 14.00
N SER A 136 -9.00 4.98 14.04
CA SER A 136 -9.82 4.85 15.27
C SER A 136 -10.16 3.41 15.61
N ASN A 137 -10.11 2.49 14.63
CA ASN A 137 -10.38 1.07 14.84
C ASN A 137 -9.51 0.19 13.93
N LEU A 138 -8.23 0.11 14.24
CA LEU A 138 -7.26 -0.68 13.48
C LEU A 138 -7.49 -2.20 13.56
N SER A 139 -8.30 -2.65 14.49
CA SER A 139 -8.66 -4.07 14.61
C SER A 139 -9.74 -4.49 13.61
N LYS A 140 -10.52 -3.54 13.07
CA LYS A 140 -11.60 -3.83 12.11
C LYS A 140 -11.15 -3.48 10.69
N VAL A 141 -11.28 -4.43 9.80
CA VAL A 141 -11.09 -4.26 8.35
C VAL A 141 -12.43 -4.53 7.67
N SER A 142 -12.84 -3.64 6.79
CA SER A 142 -14.01 -3.85 5.94
C SER A 142 -13.57 -3.80 4.47
N GLY A 143 -14.16 -4.66 3.66
CA GLY A 143 -13.90 -4.69 2.24
C GLY A 143 -15.15 -5.08 1.46
N LYS A 144 -15.20 -4.65 0.23
CA LYS A 144 -16.26 -4.97 -0.71
C LYS A 144 -15.68 -5.18 -2.10
N GLN A 145 -16.21 -6.12 -2.83
CA GLN A 145 -15.99 -6.20 -4.26
C GLN A 145 -16.66 -4.99 -4.90
N ILE A 146 -16.01 -4.38 -5.87
CA ILE A 146 -16.52 -3.22 -6.63
C ILE A 146 -16.53 -3.55 -8.11
N LYS A 147 -17.31 -2.78 -8.89
CA LYS A 147 -17.26 -2.85 -10.36
C LYS A 147 -15.97 -2.20 -10.85
N SER A 148 -15.51 -2.60 -12.04
CA SER A 148 -14.30 -2.01 -12.64
C SER A 148 -14.42 -0.51 -12.88
N ASP A 149 -15.62 0.00 -13.10
CA ASP A 149 -15.89 1.43 -13.27
C ASP A 149 -15.80 2.22 -11.94
N ASP A 150 -15.92 1.53 -10.80
CA ASP A 150 -15.83 2.11 -9.46
C ASP A 150 -14.41 2.02 -8.88
N THR A 151 -13.44 1.48 -9.65
CA THR A 151 -12.04 1.36 -9.20
C THR A 151 -11.35 2.73 -9.15
N HIS A 152 -10.21 2.80 -8.46
CA HIS A 152 -9.43 4.03 -8.43
C HIS A 152 -8.94 4.39 -9.85
N PRO A 153 -9.07 5.65 -10.32
CA PRO A 153 -8.68 6.04 -11.69
C PRO A 153 -7.23 5.71 -12.04
N LEU A 154 -6.30 5.83 -11.09
CA LEU A 154 -4.89 5.46 -11.30
C LEU A 154 -4.68 3.96 -11.52
N LEU A 155 -5.60 3.12 -11.05
CA LEU A 155 -5.53 1.66 -11.22
C LEU A 155 -6.15 1.20 -12.53
N ALA A 156 -7.01 2.02 -13.15
CA ALA A 156 -7.74 1.67 -14.37
C ALA A 156 -6.86 1.15 -15.53
N PRO A 157 -5.64 1.69 -15.79
CA PRO A 157 -4.77 1.21 -16.87
C PRO A 157 -4.11 -0.15 -16.60
N TYR A 158 -4.16 -0.65 -15.37
CA TYR A 158 -3.43 -1.85 -14.96
C TYR A 158 -4.34 -3.09 -14.99
N THR A 159 -3.79 -4.23 -15.38
CA THR A 159 -4.48 -5.53 -15.35
C THR A 159 -4.52 -6.13 -13.95
N THR A 160 -3.50 -5.84 -13.14
CA THR A 160 -3.39 -6.19 -11.72
C THR A 160 -2.66 -5.07 -10.99
N GLY A 161 -2.82 -4.96 -9.69
CA GLY A 161 -2.11 -3.99 -8.86
C GLY A 161 -2.94 -3.50 -7.69
N THR A 162 -2.36 -2.57 -6.93
CA THR A 162 -3.02 -1.92 -5.80
C THR A 162 -2.77 -0.42 -5.83
N CYS A 163 -3.81 0.37 -5.56
CA CYS A 163 -3.70 1.79 -5.27
C CYS A 163 -4.16 2.03 -3.83
N VAL A 164 -3.24 2.41 -2.97
CA VAL A 164 -3.55 2.82 -1.59
C VAL A 164 -3.75 4.31 -1.55
N GLU A 165 -4.88 4.77 -1.06
CA GLU A 165 -5.17 6.19 -0.85
C GLU A 165 -5.25 6.50 0.65
N LEU A 166 -4.43 7.44 1.12
CA LEU A 166 -4.39 7.93 2.49
C LEU A 166 -5.02 9.31 2.59
N LYS A 167 -5.94 9.49 3.54
CA LYS A 167 -6.71 10.72 3.75
C LYS A 167 -6.74 11.14 5.22
N ASN A 168 -7.13 12.38 5.44
CA ASN A 168 -7.30 12.94 6.80
C ASN A 168 -6.00 12.86 7.59
N PHE A 169 -4.96 13.51 7.05
CA PHE A 169 -3.64 13.56 7.67
C PHE A 169 -3.69 14.25 9.03
N LYS A 170 -2.93 13.73 9.99
CA LYS A 170 -2.80 14.26 11.36
C LYS A 170 -1.88 15.47 11.44
N SER A 171 -0.93 15.55 10.50
CA SER A 171 0.01 16.65 10.29
C SER A 171 0.49 16.63 8.85
N ASN A 172 1.08 17.75 8.42
CA ASN A 172 1.70 17.80 7.10
C ASN A 172 2.83 16.78 6.97
N LEU A 173 2.95 16.19 5.78
CA LEU A 173 4.09 15.35 5.45
C LEU A 173 5.36 16.21 5.32
N PRO A 174 6.55 15.60 5.48
CA PRO A 174 7.81 16.25 5.14
C PRO A 174 7.82 16.73 3.69
N TYR A 175 8.64 17.74 3.40
CA TYR A 175 8.86 18.21 2.03
C TYR A 175 9.28 17.05 1.10
N THR A 176 8.88 17.14 -0.15
CA THR A 176 9.15 16.12 -1.18
C THR A 176 10.63 15.76 -1.28
N ASP A 177 11.53 16.74 -1.21
CA ASP A 177 12.98 16.50 -1.26
C ASP A 177 13.49 15.68 -0.07
N SER A 178 12.94 15.92 1.12
CA SER A 178 13.27 15.13 2.32
C SER A 178 12.79 13.69 2.17
N LEU A 179 11.56 13.48 1.69
CA LEU A 179 11.02 12.17 1.42
C LEU A 179 11.82 11.45 0.33
N ALA A 180 12.20 12.14 -0.75
CA ALA A 180 13.04 11.59 -1.82
C ALA A 180 14.39 11.11 -1.29
N SER A 181 15.03 11.91 -0.42
CA SER A 181 16.28 11.53 0.24
C SER A 181 16.12 10.30 1.14
N ASP A 182 15.07 10.24 1.95
CA ASP A 182 14.78 9.10 2.82
C ASP A 182 14.49 7.83 2.00
N PHE A 183 13.71 7.93 0.93
CA PHE A 183 13.44 6.80 0.03
C PHE A 183 14.67 6.35 -0.74
N SER A 184 15.54 7.27 -1.18
CA SER A 184 16.79 6.94 -1.83
C SER A 184 17.72 6.12 -0.92
N LYS A 185 17.75 6.44 0.38
CA LYS A 185 18.50 5.67 1.39
C LYS A 185 17.89 4.31 1.64
N GLU A 186 16.57 4.26 1.83
CA GLU A 186 15.84 3.04 2.16
C GLU A 186 15.86 2.02 1.02
N PHE A 187 15.58 2.46 -0.21
CA PHE A 187 15.42 1.59 -1.37
C PHE A 187 16.66 1.48 -2.25
N GLY A 188 17.71 2.27 -2.02
CA GLY A 188 18.89 2.31 -2.87
C GLY A 188 19.54 0.96 -3.09
N GLY A 189 19.76 0.19 -2.02
CA GLY A 189 20.30 -1.17 -2.10
C GLY A 189 19.38 -2.11 -2.88
N HIS A 190 18.08 -1.97 -2.71
CA HIS A 190 17.08 -2.77 -3.43
C HIS A 190 17.14 -2.52 -4.95
N PHE A 191 17.29 -1.28 -5.40
CA PHE A 191 17.37 -0.95 -6.83
C PHE A 191 18.69 -1.40 -7.45
N ILE A 192 19.78 -1.43 -6.70
CA ILE A 192 21.06 -2.00 -7.16
C ILE A 192 20.92 -3.49 -7.41
N LEU A 193 20.27 -4.22 -6.50
CA LEU A 193 20.07 -5.66 -6.60
C LEU A 193 18.96 -6.06 -7.61
N LYS A 194 17.96 -5.20 -7.78
CA LYS A 194 16.80 -5.42 -8.66
C LYS A 194 16.60 -4.22 -9.61
N PRO A 195 17.49 -4.03 -10.60
CA PRO A 195 17.53 -2.81 -11.44
C PRO A 195 16.30 -2.65 -12.37
N HIS A 196 15.48 -3.69 -12.50
CA HIS A 196 14.22 -3.67 -13.25
C HIS A 196 13.07 -3.05 -12.43
N ARG A 197 13.28 -2.77 -11.13
CA ARG A 197 12.28 -2.13 -10.26
C ARG A 197 12.48 -0.63 -10.22
N SER A 198 11.38 0.10 -10.10
CA SER A 198 11.40 1.56 -10.04
C SER A 198 10.43 2.09 -8.99
N LEU A 199 10.83 3.18 -8.36
CA LEU A 199 10.01 3.98 -7.43
C LEU A 199 9.97 5.41 -7.93
N TRP A 200 8.79 6.01 -7.89
CA TRP A 200 8.56 7.40 -8.29
C TRP A 200 7.90 8.16 -7.14
N LEU A 201 8.31 9.40 -6.94
CA LEU A 201 7.67 10.34 -6.02
C LEU A 201 7.31 11.61 -6.80
N ASN A 202 6.02 11.94 -6.88
CA ASN A 202 5.49 13.07 -7.67
C ASN A 202 6.10 13.13 -9.09
N CYS A 203 6.09 12.00 -9.81
CA CYS A 203 6.65 11.84 -11.16
C CYS A 203 8.19 11.93 -11.26
N VAL A 204 8.92 12.08 -10.16
CA VAL A 204 10.38 12.03 -10.12
C VAL A 204 10.85 10.64 -9.72
N LYS A 205 11.72 10.03 -10.53
CA LYS A 205 12.27 8.70 -10.23
C LYS A 205 13.24 8.77 -9.06
N ILE A 206 13.06 7.90 -8.07
CA ILE A 206 13.99 7.75 -6.95
C ILE A 206 15.17 6.89 -7.41
N LEU A 207 16.37 7.44 -7.26
CA LEU A 207 17.62 6.77 -7.59
C LEU A 207 18.38 6.38 -6.31
N PRO A 208 19.24 5.34 -6.35
CA PRO A 208 20.18 5.06 -5.26
C PRO A 208 21.04 6.30 -4.98
N GLN A 209 21.37 6.55 -3.72
CA GLN A 209 22.39 7.57 -3.40
C GLN A 209 23.75 7.15 -3.98
N GLU A 210 24.46 8.08 -4.62
CA GLU A 210 25.76 7.85 -5.23
C GLU A 210 26.91 7.58 -4.22
N HIS A 211 26.61 7.43 -2.93
CA HIS A 211 27.59 7.28 -1.85
C HIS A 211 27.79 5.83 -1.39
N LEU A 212 28.00 4.89 -2.32
CA LEU A 212 28.78 3.71 -2.01
C LEU A 212 30.16 3.87 -2.64
N GLU A 213 31.01 4.75 -2.06
CA GLU A 213 32.45 4.59 -2.18
C GLU A 213 32.80 3.23 -1.59
N PHE A 214 32.89 2.20 -2.40
CA PHE A 214 33.61 1.00 -2.06
C PHE A 214 35.06 1.40 -1.85
N LYS A 215 35.47 1.70 -0.63
CA LYS A 215 36.88 1.67 -0.28
C LYS A 215 37.36 0.27 -0.59
N LYS A 216 38.11 0.15 -1.69
CA LYS A 216 38.91 -1.07 -1.93
C LYS A 216 39.80 -1.25 -0.72
N LEU A 217 39.53 -2.34 0.05
CA LEU A 217 40.48 -2.91 1.00
C LEU A 217 41.61 -3.57 0.24
#